data_e7b2386bb6d9965e7fd1aa35446992df
#
_entry.id   e7b2386bb6d9965e7fd1aa35446992df
#
_cell.length_a   1.000
_cell.length_b   1.000
_cell.length_c   1.000
_cell.angle_alpha   90.00
_cell.angle_beta   90.00
_cell.angle_gamma   90.00
#
_symmetry.space_group_name_H-M   'P 1'
#
loop_
_entity.id
_entity.type
_entity.pdbx_description
1 polymer ?
#
loop_
_entity_poly.entity_id
_entity_poly.type
_entity_poly.pdbx_seq_one_letter_code
_entity_poly.pdbx_strand_id
1 'polypeptide(L)'
;MILVIAEKPSVAQTIAAVLGAKEKKDGFLTGSGYIVSWCVGHLVGLAEAAAYGEQYKKWSYDSLPILPQEWKYTVASDKEKQFKTLKELMHRADVSEVVNACDAGREGELIFRFVYEMAGCKKPMRRLWISSMEDSAIKEGFSRLKNGEEYDALFASALCRAKADWLIGINATRLFSVLYNHTLNVGRVQTPTLKMLVDRDAAITTFKKEKYYHVRLALSGAEAASERISDKAEADALKTTCEASKAVCTSLLKEKKTAAPPKLFDLTSLQREANRLFGYTAKQTLDLAQALYEKRLLTYPRTDSSYLTDDMGDTAAGIIKLLCGKFSFMAGKDFTPELGKVLNSKKVSDHHAIIPTMELSLIHI
;
A
#
# COMPACT_ATOMS: atom_id res chain seq x y z
N MET A 1 -6.81 16.40 -29.74
CA MET A 1 -6.99 16.37 -28.26
C MET A 1 -6.02 15.35 -27.67
N ILE A 2 -5.64 15.51 -26.42
CA ILE A 2 -4.82 14.54 -25.66
C ILE A 2 -5.75 13.74 -24.74
N LEU A 3 -5.72 12.40 -24.85
CA LEU A 3 -6.46 11.52 -23.94
C LEU A 3 -5.60 11.13 -22.75
N VAL A 4 -6.05 11.46 -21.55
CA VAL A 4 -5.38 11.13 -20.29
C VAL A 4 -6.18 10.05 -19.58
N ILE A 5 -5.52 8.96 -19.18
CA ILE A 5 -6.17 7.83 -18.51
C ILE A 5 -5.54 7.63 -17.14
N ALA A 6 -6.30 7.91 -16.10
CA ALA A 6 -5.92 7.69 -14.71
C ALA A 6 -6.35 6.29 -14.23
N GLU A 7 -5.83 5.85 -13.09
CA GLU A 7 -6.20 4.55 -12.50
C GLU A 7 -7.59 4.57 -11.88
N LYS A 8 -7.98 5.72 -11.28
CA LYS A 8 -9.21 5.87 -10.49
C LYS A 8 -9.96 7.15 -10.85
N PRO A 9 -11.30 7.16 -10.69
CA PRO A 9 -12.11 8.36 -10.97
C PRO A 9 -11.67 9.60 -10.17
N SER A 10 -11.28 9.45 -8.91
CA SER A 10 -10.83 10.56 -8.05
C SER A 10 -9.57 11.22 -8.58
N VAL A 11 -8.59 10.42 -8.98
CA VAL A 11 -7.33 10.89 -9.59
C VAL A 11 -7.60 11.60 -10.92
N ALA A 12 -8.46 11.03 -11.75
CA ALA A 12 -8.87 11.64 -13.01
C ALA A 12 -9.52 13.03 -12.81
N GLN A 13 -10.38 13.17 -11.80
CA GLN A 13 -11.01 14.46 -11.48
C GLN A 13 -9.99 15.51 -11.02
N THR A 14 -9.01 15.12 -10.22
CA THR A 14 -7.92 16.01 -9.79
C THR A 14 -7.09 16.49 -10.98
N ILE A 15 -6.65 15.55 -11.82
CA ILE A 15 -5.89 15.87 -13.04
C ILE A 15 -6.72 16.74 -13.98
N ALA A 16 -7.99 16.42 -14.20
CA ALA A 16 -8.89 17.18 -15.08
C ALA A 16 -9.08 18.62 -14.61
N ALA A 17 -9.20 18.84 -13.30
CA ALA A 17 -9.31 20.17 -12.72
C ALA A 17 -8.08 21.04 -13.02
N VAL A 18 -6.88 20.45 -12.86
CA VAL A 18 -5.60 21.14 -13.13
C VAL A 18 -5.41 21.44 -14.61
N LEU A 19 -5.84 20.52 -15.50
CA LEU A 19 -5.73 20.67 -16.95
C LEU A 19 -6.86 21.54 -17.56
N GLY A 20 -7.86 21.94 -16.77
CA GLY A 20 -8.99 22.72 -17.25
C GLY A 20 -10.04 21.90 -18.01
N ALA A 21 -10.04 20.57 -17.90
CA ALA A 21 -11.07 19.68 -18.46
C ALA A 21 -12.29 19.60 -17.52
N LYS A 22 -13.15 20.62 -17.57
CA LYS A 22 -14.25 20.81 -16.60
C LYS A 22 -15.60 20.26 -17.04
N GLU A 23 -15.79 19.99 -18.33
CA GLU A 23 -17.05 19.48 -18.87
C GLU A 23 -17.16 17.97 -18.56
N LYS A 24 -18.16 17.62 -17.76
CA LYS A 24 -18.40 16.23 -17.33
C LYS A 24 -19.26 15.47 -18.34
N LYS A 25 -18.81 14.32 -18.77
CA LYS A 25 -19.50 13.34 -19.61
C LYS A 25 -19.62 11.99 -18.91
N ASP A 26 -20.36 11.05 -19.49
CA ASP A 26 -20.44 9.70 -18.97
C ASP A 26 -19.10 8.97 -19.17
N GLY A 27 -18.39 8.67 -18.09
CA GLY A 27 -17.11 7.98 -18.09
C GLY A 27 -15.86 8.85 -18.36
N PHE A 28 -15.98 10.17 -18.58
CA PHE A 28 -14.83 11.06 -18.79
C PHE A 28 -15.15 12.55 -18.53
N LEU A 29 -14.10 13.37 -18.49
CA LEU A 29 -14.19 14.83 -18.47
C LEU A 29 -13.49 15.39 -19.71
N THR A 30 -13.90 16.57 -20.19
CA THR A 30 -13.27 17.19 -21.36
C THR A 30 -13.16 18.70 -21.22
N GLY A 31 -12.21 19.29 -21.94
CA GLY A 31 -11.96 20.74 -21.96
C GLY A 31 -10.48 21.06 -22.20
N SER A 32 -10.21 22.27 -22.62
CA SER A 32 -8.84 22.82 -22.81
C SER A 32 -7.91 21.92 -23.65
N GLY A 33 -8.47 21.19 -24.62
CA GLY A 33 -7.67 20.30 -25.48
C GLY A 33 -7.44 18.90 -24.91
N TYR A 34 -7.97 18.60 -23.70
CA TYR A 34 -7.84 17.32 -23.04
C TYR A 34 -9.16 16.56 -22.93
N ILE A 35 -9.04 15.24 -22.93
CA ILE A 35 -10.07 14.29 -22.49
C ILE A 35 -9.44 13.51 -21.34
N VAL A 36 -10.05 13.52 -20.16
CA VAL A 36 -9.54 12.80 -18.99
C VAL A 36 -10.54 11.71 -18.60
N SER A 37 -10.10 10.47 -18.66
CA SER A 37 -10.88 9.30 -18.28
C SER A 37 -10.11 8.45 -17.28
N TRP A 38 -10.65 7.31 -16.89
CA TRP A 38 -10.07 6.48 -15.83
C TRP A 38 -10.33 5.00 -16.07
N CYS A 39 -9.45 4.18 -15.55
CA CYS A 39 -9.72 2.79 -15.21
C CYS A 39 -10.53 2.74 -13.90
N VAL A 40 -11.08 1.60 -13.55
CA VAL A 40 -11.66 1.34 -12.24
C VAL A 40 -10.80 0.23 -11.61
N GLY A 41 -9.51 0.52 -11.39
CA GLY A 41 -8.49 -0.47 -11.13
C GLY A 41 -8.32 -1.42 -12.34
N HIS A 42 -8.11 -2.71 -12.11
CA HIS A 42 -7.99 -3.68 -13.21
C HIS A 42 -9.29 -3.85 -13.98
N LEU A 43 -9.38 -3.24 -15.16
CA LEU A 43 -10.47 -3.42 -16.13
C LEU A 43 -10.28 -4.69 -16.98
N VAL A 44 -9.02 -4.97 -17.30
CA VAL A 44 -8.58 -6.11 -18.09
C VAL A 44 -7.66 -6.96 -17.25
N GLY A 45 -7.77 -8.26 -17.34
CA GLY A 45 -6.93 -9.23 -16.66
C GLY A 45 -6.62 -10.44 -17.54
N LEU A 46 -5.77 -11.33 -17.03
CA LEU A 46 -5.55 -12.63 -17.66
C LEU A 46 -6.83 -13.46 -17.57
N ALA A 47 -7.17 -14.14 -18.66
CA ALA A 47 -8.37 -14.96 -18.72
C ALA A 47 -8.30 -16.14 -17.75
N GLU A 48 -9.46 -16.60 -17.32
CA GLU A 48 -9.57 -17.80 -16.48
C GLU A 48 -9.17 -19.07 -17.25
N ALA A 49 -8.85 -20.14 -16.54
CA ALA A 49 -8.43 -21.41 -17.12
C ALA A 49 -9.41 -21.96 -18.15
N ALA A 50 -10.70 -21.80 -17.94
CA ALA A 50 -11.75 -22.26 -18.85
C ALA A 50 -11.65 -21.64 -20.27
N ALA A 51 -11.03 -20.47 -20.40
CA ALA A 51 -10.83 -19.82 -21.68
C ALA A 51 -9.78 -20.54 -22.57
N TYR A 52 -8.95 -21.40 -21.98
CA TYR A 52 -7.89 -22.13 -22.68
C TYR A 52 -8.31 -23.52 -23.16
N GLY A 53 -9.51 -24.01 -22.79
CA GLY A 53 -10.05 -25.27 -23.26
C GLY A 53 -11.20 -25.80 -22.39
N GLU A 54 -12.09 -26.55 -23.01
CA GLU A 54 -13.26 -27.16 -22.33
C GLU A 54 -12.83 -28.09 -21.18
N GLN A 55 -11.70 -28.81 -21.34
CA GLN A 55 -11.15 -29.70 -20.32
C GLN A 55 -10.80 -28.97 -19.02
N TYR A 56 -10.60 -27.66 -19.06
CA TYR A 56 -10.26 -26.85 -17.90
C TYR A 56 -11.47 -26.28 -17.17
N LYS A 57 -12.69 -26.49 -17.66
CA LYS A 57 -13.93 -26.08 -16.94
C LYS A 57 -14.12 -26.90 -15.68
N LYS A 58 -13.89 -28.20 -15.74
CA LYS A 58 -13.94 -29.09 -14.57
C LYS A 58 -12.52 -29.26 -13.99
N TRP A 59 -12.44 -29.18 -12.67
CA TRP A 59 -11.17 -29.40 -12.00
C TRP A 59 -10.88 -30.91 -11.90
N SER A 60 -9.81 -31.35 -12.51
CA SER A 60 -9.36 -32.74 -12.46
C SER A 60 -7.84 -32.78 -12.44
N TYR A 61 -7.29 -33.85 -11.85
CA TYR A 61 -5.85 -34.07 -11.79
C TYR A 61 -5.24 -34.19 -13.20
N ASP A 62 -5.90 -34.92 -14.08
CA ASP A 62 -5.40 -35.21 -15.44
C ASP A 62 -5.33 -33.99 -16.35
N SER A 63 -6.01 -32.89 -15.97
CA SER A 63 -5.98 -31.62 -16.70
C SER A 63 -4.83 -30.70 -16.27
N LEU A 64 -3.97 -31.14 -15.35
CA LEU A 64 -2.86 -30.33 -14.83
C LEU A 64 -1.49 -30.85 -15.36
N PRO A 65 -0.51 -29.97 -15.53
CA PRO A 65 -0.58 -28.51 -15.34
C PRO A 65 -1.21 -27.77 -16.53
N ILE A 66 -1.86 -26.62 -16.24
CA ILE A 66 -2.38 -25.71 -17.26
C ILE A 66 -1.27 -24.74 -17.63
N LEU A 67 -0.73 -24.85 -18.83
CA LEU A 67 0.39 -24.05 -19.34
C LEU A 67 -0.02 -23.38 -20.66
N PRO A 68 -0.58 -22.16 -20.61
CA PRO A 68 -0.98 -21.46 -21.83
C PRO A 68 0.21 -21.19 -22.75
N GLN A 69 0.12 -21.59 -24.01
CA GLN A 69 1.09 -21.22 -25.04
C GLN A 69 0.90 -19.76 -25.46
N GLU A 70 -0.37 -19.37 -25.63
CA GLU A 70 -0.77 -17.99 -25.90
C GLU A 70 -1.64 -17.48 -24.76
N TRP A 71 -1.32 -16.29 -24.27
CA TRP A 71 -2.06 -15.67 -23.20
C TRP A 71 -3.31 -14.97 -23.69
N LYS A 72 -4.45 -15.27 -23.08
CA LYS A 72 -5.73 -14.62 -23.36
C LYS A 72 -6.04 -13.61 -22.26
N TYR A 73 -6.70 -12.54 -22.66
CA TYR A 73 -7.11 -11.46 -21.78
C TYR A 73 -8.62 -11.34 -21.77
N THR A 74 -9.19 -10.86 -20.68
CA THR A 74 -10.63 -10.66 -20.55
C THR A 74 -10.92 -9.35 -19.85
N VAL A 75 -12.01 -8.71 -20.23
CA VAL A 75 -12.56 -7.55 -19.53
C VAL A 75 -13.41 -8.06 -18.36
N ALA A 76 -13.29 -7.44 -17.19
CA ALA A 76 -14.14 -7.75 -16.05
C ALA A 76 -15.60 -7.39 -16.39
N SER A 77 -16.53 -8.33 -16.16
CA SER A 77 -17.92 -8.22 -16.59
C SER A 77 -18.67 -7.01 -15.99
N ASP A 78 -18.32 -6.63 -14.76
CA ASP A 78 -18.86 -5.46 -14.06
C ASP A 78 -18.28 -4.12 -14.58
N LYS A 79 -17.26 -4.16 -15.44
CA LYS A 79 -16.51 -2.99 -15.93
C LYS A 79 -16.54 -2.80 -17.44
N GLU A 80 -17.31 -3.61 -18.14
CA GLU A 80 -17.41 -3.57 -19.61
C GLU A 80 -17.81 -2.20 -20.14
N LYS A 81 -18.73 -1.51 -19.46
CA LYS A 81 -19.16 -0.15 -19.85
C LYS A 81 -17.99 0.83 -19.90
N GLN A 82 -17.16 0.84 -18.86
CA GLN A 82 -16.02 1.74 -18.80
C GLN A 82 -14.92 1.36 -19.80
N PHE A 83 -14.68 0.07 -20.01
CA PHE A 83 -13.77 -0.39 -21.05
C PHE A 83 -14.21 0.05 -22.45
N LYS A 84 -15.51 -0.07 -22.78
CA LYS A 84 -16.08 0.40 -24.03
C LYS A 84 -15.86 1.90 -24.23
N THR A 85 -16.14 2.71 -23.20
CA THR A 85 -15.88 4.16 -23.21
C THR A 85 -14.39 4.45 -23.51
N LEU A 86 -13.46 3.80 -22.82
CA LEU A 86 -12.02 4.00 -23.05
C LEU A 86 -11.61 3.60 -24.47
N LYS A 87 -12.12 2.47 -24.96
CA LYS A 87 -11.87 2.01 -26.33
C LYS A 87 -12.37 3.02 -27.38
N GLU A 88 -13.59 3.54 -27.21
CA GLU A 88 -14.15 4.56 -28.09
C GLU A 88 -13.31 5.85 -28.06
N LEU A 89 -12.91 6.32 -26.87
CA LEU A 89 -12.06 7.51 -26.71
C LEU A 89 -10.70 7.34 -27.37
N MET A 90 -10.06 6.19 -27.23
CA MET A 90 -8.77 5.87 -27.84
C MET A 90 -8.83 5.88 -29.38
N HIS A 91 -9.99 5.58 -29.98
CA HIS A 91 -10.17 5.53 -31.43
C HIS A 91 -10.75 6.81 -32.05
N ARG A 92 -11.06 7.83 -31.23
CA ARG A 92 -11.55 9.12 -31.76
C ARG A 92 -10.54 9.75 -32.70
N ALA A 93 -11.00 10.25 -33.83
CA ALA A 93 -10.13 10.88 -34.85
C ALA A 93 -9.43 12.15 -34.35
N ASP A 94 -10.07 12.87 -33.42
CA ASP A 94 -9.54 14.11 -32.84
C ASP A 94 -8.54 13.89 -31.67
N VAL A 95 -8.34 12.64 -31.22
CA VAL A 95 -7.31 12.27 -30.23
C VAL A 95 -6.00 11.97 -30.94
N SER A 96 -4.95 12.70 -30.64
CA SER A 96 -3.62 12.55 -31.25
C SER A 96 -2.70 11.60 -30.48
N GLU A 97 -2.78 11.59 -29.16
CA GLU A 97 -1.94 10.76 -28.29
C GLU A 97 -2.67 10.36 -27.00
N VAL A 98 -2.18 9.34 -26.32
CA VAL A 98 -2.72 8.82 -25.06
C VAL A 98 -1.69 8.94 -23.96
N VAL A 99 -2.06 9.54 -22.84
CA VAL A 99 -1.21 9.69 -21.66
C VAL A 99 -1.63 8.68 -20.60
N ASN A 100 -0.70 7.78 -20.24
CA ASN A 100 -0.84 6.93 -19.07
C ASN A 100 -0.59 7.77 -17.81
N ALA A 101 -1.64 8.05 -17.08
CA ALA A 101 -1.64 8.77 -15.80
C ALA A 101 -2.11 7.86 -14.63
N CYS A 102 -1.97 6.53 -14.78
CA CYS A 102 -2.13 5.60 -13.67
C CYS A 102 -0.98 5.75 -12.68
N ASP A 103 -1.16 5.18 -11.48
CA ASP A 103 -0.20 5.29 -10.39
C ASP A 103 1.24 4.98 -10.84
N ALA A 104 2.22 5.69 -10.27
CA ALA A 104 3.63 5.62 -10.69
C ALA A 104 4.30 4.35 -10.16
N GLY A 105 3.88 3.19 -10.68
CA GLY A 105 4.35 1.89 -10.27
C GLY A 105 4.06 0.79 -11.30
N ARG A 106 4.49 -0.43 -10.98
CA ARG A 106 4.30 -1.61 -11.84
C ARG A 106 2.82 -1.91 -12.12
N GLU A 107 1.97 -1.77 -11.11
CA GLU A 107 0.53 -2.08 -11.24
C GLU A 107 -0.16 -1.04 -12.13
N GLY A 108 0.13 0.25 -11.94
CA GLY A 108 -0.44 1.30 -12.80
C GLY A 108 -0.02 1.15 -14.25
N GLU A 109 1.23 0.73 -14.51
CA GLU A 109 1.69 0.43 -15.86
C GLU A 109 0.95 -0.78 -16.45
N LEU A 110 0.77 -1.86 -15.68
CA LEU A 110 0.05 -3.06 -16.10
C LEU A 110 -1.43 -2.77 -16.41
N ILE A 111 -2.11 -2.04 -15.52
CA ILE A 111 -3.52 -1.66 -15.68
C ILE A 111 -3.73 -0.90 -16.98
N PHE A 112 -2.90 0.12 -17.23
CA PHE A 112 -3.00 0.92 -18.44
C PHE A 112 -2.70 0.12 -19.71
N ARG A 113 -1.57 -0.62 -19.74
CA ARG A 113 -1.14 -1.37 -20.91
C ARG A 113 -2.13 -2.44 -21.32
N PHE A 114 -2.71 -3.15 -20.36
CA PHE A 114 -3.75 -4.14 -20.67
C PHE A 114 -4.96 -3.51 -21.35
N VAL A 115 -5.39 -2.34 -20.89
CA VAL A 115 -6.51 -1.62 -21.53
C VAL A 115 -6.12 -1.11 -22.92
N TYR A 116 -4.93 -0.53 -23.05
CA TYR A 116 -4.41 0.02 -24.31
C TYR A 116 -4.27 -1.06 -25.39
N GLU A 117 -3.67 -2.20 -25.03
CA GLU A 117 -3.48 -3.34 -25.94
C GLU A 117 -4.82 -4.01 -26.30
N MET A 118 -5.67 -4.27 -25.30
CA MET A 118 -6.98 -4.88 -25.51
C MET A 118 -7.94 -4.00 -26.32
N ALA A 119 -7.82 -2.68 -26.19
CA ALA A 119 -8.53 -1.73 -27.04
C ALA A 119 -8.02 -1.74 -28.48
N GLY A 120 -6.82 -2.25 -28.76
CA GLY A 120 -6.18 -2.20 -30.07
C GLY A 120 -5.72 -0.80 -30.47
N CYS A 121 -5.41 0.06 -29.50
CA CYS A 121 -4.94 1.41 -29.74
C CYS A 121 -3.55 1.39 -30.41
N LYS A 122 -3.33 2.29 -31.38
CA LYS A 122 -2.04 2.47 -32.09
C LYS A 122 -1.49 3.88 -31.99
N LYS A 123 -2.13 4.75 -31.19
CA LYS A 123 -1.71 6.14 -31.03
C LYS A 123 -0.47 6.23 -30.16
N PRO A 124 0.37 7.27 -30.35
CA PRO A 124 1.52 7.49 -29.46
C PRO A 124 1.12 7.49 -27.99
N MET A 125 1.92 6.83 -27.17
CA MET A 125 1.70 6.71 -25.75
C MET A 125 2.76 7.52 -24.98
N ARG A 126 2.30 8.33 -24.04
CA ARG A 126 3.14 9.09 -23.12
C ARG A 126 2.89 8.66 -21.68
N ARG A 127 3.82 8.91 -20.80
CA ARG A 127 3.74 8.55 -19.38
C ARG A 127 3.86 9.78 -18.48
N LEU A 128 2.85 10.01 -17.66
CA LEU A 128 2.92 10.89 -16.51
C LEU A 128 3.46 10.09 -15.32
N TRP A 129 4.60 10.49 -14.78
CA TRP A 129 5.23 9.83 -13.63
C TRP A 129 5.34 10.80 -12.47
N ILE A 130 4.37 10.76 -11.57
CA ILE A 130 4.30 11.62 -10.38
C ILE A 130 3.87 10.78 -9.16
N SER A 131 4.42 11.11 -7.99
CA SER A 131 4.08 10.47 -6.70
C SER A 131 3.27 11.40 -5.79
N SER A 132 2.97 12.60 -6.25
CA SER A 132 2.13 13.59 -5.55
C SER A 132 1.01 14.06 -6.47
N MET A 133 -0.17 14.33 -5.90
CA MET A 133 -1.34 14.87 -6.59
C MET A 133 -1.53 16.37 -6.35
N GLU A 134 -0.49 17.07 -5.88
CA GLU A 134 -0.49 18.52 -5.79
C GLU A 134 -0.53 19.15 -7.19
N ASP A 135 -1.23 20.28 -7.30
CA ASP A 135 -1.40 21.00 -8.58
C ASP A 135 -0.08 21.31 -9.28
N SER A 136 0.95 21.68 -8.50
CA SER A 136 2.32 21.94 -8.98
C SER A 136 2.94 20.71 -9.59
N ALA A 137 2.85 19.57 -8.90
CA ALA A 137 3.42 18.30 -9.35
C ALA A 137 2.74 17.79 -10.63
N ILE A 138 1.42 17.94 -10.73
CA ILE A 138 0.66 17.61 -11.95
C ILE A 138 1.11 18.49 -13.12
N LYS A 139 1.16 19.81 -12.94
CA LYS A 139 1.60 20.75 -14.01
C LYS A 139 3.02 20.48 -14.46
N GLU A 140 3.93 20.28 -13.53
CA GLU A 140 5.32 19.94 -13.85
C GLU A 140 5.43 18.59 -14.56
N GLY A 141 4.68 17.58 -14.08
CA GLY A 141 4.65 16.25 -14.72
C GLY A 141 4.15 16.31 -16.17
N PHE A 142 3.10 17.10 -16.45
CA PHE A 142 2.61 17.30 -17.82
C PHE A 142 3.58 18.07 -18.71
N SER A 143 4.41 18.96 -18.16
CA SER A 143 5.47 19.63 -18.91
C SER A 143 6.65 18.70 -19.26
N ARG A 144 6.77 17.54 -18.59
CA ARG A 144 7.88 16.58 -18.71
C ARG A 144 7.40 15.16 -19.00
N LEU A 145 6.30 15.01 -19.74
CA LEU A 145 5.80 13.70 -20.13
C LEU A 145 6.89 12.88 -20.83
N LYS A 146 7.08 11.66 -20.39
CA LYS A 146 8.05 10.73 -20.95
C LYS A 146 7.43 9.90 -22.07
N ASN A 147 8.27 9.30 -22.91
CA ASN A 147 7.80 8.34 -23.90
C ASN A 147 7.35 7.06 -23.20
N GLY A 148 6.24 6.48 -23.62
CA GLY A 148 5.72 5.24 -23.04
C GLY A 148 6.69 4.07 -23.18
N GLU A 149 7.47 4.01 -24.25
CA GLU A 149 8.46 2.95 -24.50
C GLU A 149 9.56 2.88 -23.40
N GLU A 150 9.86 3.99 -22.73
CA GLU A 150 10.81 4.00 -21.62
C GLU A 150 10.37 3.10 -20.44
N TYR A 151 9.09 2.72 -20.41
CA TYR A 151 8.48 1.89 -19.37
C TYR A 151 8.20 0.45 -19.80
N ASP A 152 8.68 0.03 -20.97
CA ASP A 152 8.45 -1.33 -21.48
C ASP A 152 9.05 -2.41 -20.57
N ALA A 153 10.24 -2.17 -20.02
CA ALA A 153 10.85 -3.07 -19.05
C ALA A 153 10.05 -3.18 -17.75
N LEU A 154 9.44 -2.08 -17.30
CA LEU A 154 8.56 -2.05 -16.13
C LEU A 154 7.26 -2.84 -16.40
N PHE A 155 6.66 -2.65 -17.57
CA PHE A 155 5.50 -3.42 -18.02
C PHE A 155 5.83 -4.92 -18.12
N ALA A 156 6.96 -5.28 -18.75
CA ALA A 156 7.39 -6.67 -18.86
C ALA A 156 7.58 -7.33 -17.49
N SER A 157 8.14 -6.61 -16.52
CA SER A 157 8.25 -7.07 -15.13
C SER A 157 6.90 -7.32 -14.49
N ALA A 158 5.95 -6.38 -14.65
CA ALA A 158 4.59 -6.50 -14.11
C ALA A 158 3.83 -7.66 -14.75
N LEU A 159 3.92 -7.81 -16.06
CA LEU A 159 3.32 -8.89 -16.84
C LEU A 159 3.87 -10.26 -16.45
N CYS A 160 5.20 -10.35 -16.31
CA CYS A 160 5.86 -11.59 -15.86
C CYS A 160 5.33 -12.02 -14.48
N ARG A 161 5.21 -11.08 -13.55
CA ARG A 161 4.63 -11.34 -12.23
C ARG A 161 3.18 -11.79 -12.31
N ALA A 162 2.35 -11.11 -13.10
CA ALA A 162 0.93 -11.48 -13.27
C ALA A 162 0.80 -12.91 -13.83
N LYS A 163 1.60 -13.26 -14.83
CA LYS A 163 1.64 -14.61 -15.41
C LYS A 163 2.12 -15.66 -14.41
N ALA A 164 3.16 -15.38 -13.64
CA ALA A 164 3.67 -16.28 -12.61
C ALA A 164 2.64 -16.51 -11.49
N ASP A 165 1.99 -15.44 -11.01
CA ASP A 165 0.92 -15.53 -10.01
C ASP A 165 -0.27 -16.35 -10.54
N TRP A 166 -0.63 -16.19 -11.82
CA TRP A 166 -1.67 -16.99 -12.48
C TRP A 166 -1.29 -18.46 -12.57
N LEU A 167 -0.10 -18.76 -13.11
CA LEU A 167 0.38 -20.15 -13.28
C LEU A 167 0.42 -20.92 -11.96
N ILE A 168 1.04 -20.34 -10.95
CA ILE A 168 1.19 -20.99 -9.65
C ILE A 168 -0.17 -21.04 -8.96
N GLY A 169 -0.90 -19.93 -8.92
CA GLY A 169 -2.17 -19.82 -8.23
C GLY A 169 -3.21 -20.81 -8.76
N ILE A 170 -3.41 -20.86 -10.07
CA ILE A 170 -4.42 -21.74 -10.68
C ILE A 170 -4.04 -23.21 -10.57
N ASN A 171 -2.79 -23.56 -10.93
CA ASN A 171 -2.38 -24.95 -10.92
C ASN A 171 -2.31 -25.54 -9.50
N ALA A 172 -1.70 -24.83 -8.56
CA ALA A 172 -1.61 -25.30 -7.19
C ALA A 172 -2.97 -25.32 -6.48
N THR A 173 -3.81 -24.30 -6.67
CA THR A 173 -5.18 -24.30 -6.12
C THR A 173 -5.96 -25.51 -6.60
N ARG A 174 -5.96 -25.78 -7.91
CA ARG A 174 -6.69 -26.92 -8.47
C ARG A 174 -6.11 -28.26 -8.00
N LEU A 175 -4.79 -28.42 -8.03
CA LEU A 175 -4.10 -29.61 -7.58
C LEU A 175 -4.50 -29.98 -6.15
N PHE A 176 -4.28 -29.08 -5.21
CA PHE A 176 -4.59 -29.33 -3.80
C PHE A 176 -6.09 -29.50 -3.56
N SER A 177 -6.93 -28.73 -4.25
CA SER A 177 -8.38 -28.85 -4.11
C SER A 177 -8.90 -30.21 -4.58
N VAL A 178 -8.34 -30.76 -5.67
CA VAL A 178 -8.70 -32.11 -6.16
C VAL A 178 -8.17 -33.20 -5.23
N LEU A 179 -6.91 -33.10 -4.78
CA LEU A 179 -6.29 -34.09 -3.91
C LEU A 179 -7.00 -34.21 -2.55
N TYR A 180 -7.43 -33.09 -1.99
CA TYR A 180 -8.05 -33.05 -0.67
C TYR A 180 -9.59 -32.98 -0.72
N ASN A 181 -10.19 -33.01 -1.91
CA ASN A 181 -11.64 -32.90 -2.13
C ASN A 181 -12.28 -31.71 -1.40
N HIS A 182 -11.55 -30.61 -1.35
CA HIS A 182 -11.97 -29.37 -0.69
C HIS A 182 -11.28 -28.17 -1.36
N THR A 183 -11.96 -27.02 -1.46
CA THR A 183 -11.37 -25.83 -2.07
C THR A 183 -10.21 -25.30 -1.21
N LEU A 184 -8.99 -25.41 -1.73
CA LEU A 184 -7.76 -24.96 -1.10
C LEU A 184 -7.09 -23.92 -1.99
N ASN A 185 -7.27 -22.66 -1.66
CA ASN A 185 -6.69 -21.57 -2.42
C ASN A 185 -5.19 -21.44 -2.12
N VAL A 186 -4.39 -21.41 -3.15
CA VAL A 186 -2.94 -21.19 -3.07
C VAL A 186 -2.60 -19.85 -3.72
N GLY A 187 -1.80 -19.05 -3.05
CA GLY A 187 -1.37 -17.76 -3.55
C GLY A 187 -0.07 -17.29 -2.92
N ARG A 188 0.66 -16.48 -3.64
CA ARG A 188 2.00 -15.99 -3.28
C ARG A 188 2.04 -15.24 -1.95
N VAL A 189 0.97 -14.57 -1.57
CA VAL A 189 0.88 -13.81 -0.30
C VAL A 189 0.11 -14.59 0.75
N GLN A 190 -1.08 -15.09 0.41
CA GLN A 190 -1.97 -15.74 1.39
C GLN A 190 -1.38 -17.03 1.96
N THR A 191 -0.72 -17.86 1.15
CA THR A 191 -0.18 -19.14 1.62
C THR A 191 0.99 -18.98 2.59
N PRO A 192 2.02 -18.14 2.32
CA PRO A 192 3.06 -17.86 3.29
C PRO A 192 2.53 -17.21 4.57
N THR A 193 1.55 -16.33 4.46
CA THR A 193 0.92 -15.69 5.63
C THR A 193 0.20 -16.72 6.50
N LEU A 194 -0.57 -17.63 5.89
CA LEU A 194 -1.20 -18.73 6.61
C LEU A 194 -0.16 -19.63 7.29
N LYS A 195 0.94 -19.95 6.60
CA LYS A 195 2.04 -20.74 7.19
C LYS A 195 2.60 -20.07 8.44
N MET A 196 2.84 -18.75 8.41
CA MET A 196 3.33 -18.02 9.58
C MET A 196 2.38 -18.11 10.77
N LEU A 197 1.06 -18.05 10.51
CA LEU A 197 0.03 -18.22 11.55
C LEU A 197 0.03 -19.63 12.13
N VAL A 198 0.08 -20.65 11.27
CA VAL A 198 0.12 -22.06 11.68
C VAL A 198 1.38 -22.37 12.49
N ASP A 199 2.55 -21.88 12.05
CA ASP A 199 3.83 -22.07 12.77
C ASP A 199 3.75 -21.40 14.16
N ARG A 200 3.14 -20.22 14.25
CA ARG A 200 2.95 -19.52 15.52
C ARG A 200 2.00 -20.27 16.46
N ASP A 201 0.88 -20.75 15.93
CA ASP A 201 -0.10 -21.53 16.69
C ASP A 201 0.54 -22.85 17.22
N ALA A 202 1.27 -23.55 16.37
CA ALA A 202 2.03 -24.72 16.76
C ALA A 202 3.06 -24.40 17.87
N ALA A 203 3.77 -23.30 17.76
CA ALA A 203 4.73 -22.89 18.80
C ALA A 203 4.05 -22.56 20.13
N ILE A 204 2.83 -22.01 20.09
CA ILE A 204 2.01 -21.76 21.31
C ILE A 204 1.53 -23.07 21.91
N THR A 205 0.99 -23.98 21.08
CA THR A 205 0.42 -25.25 21.52
C THR A 205 1.47 -26.20 22.09
N THR A 206 2.66 -26.20 21.49
CA THR A 206 3.78 -27.05 21.93
C THR A 206 4.68 -26.39 22.97
N PHE A 207 4.32 -25.19 23.44
CA PHE A 207 5.12 -24.43 24.37
C PHE A 207 5.29 -25.18 25.71
N LYS A 208 6.53 -25.49 26.06
CA LYS A 208 6.88 -26.08 27.34
C LYS A 208 7.17 -24.98 28.35
N LYS A 209 6.42 -24.96 29.43
CA LYS A 209 6.66 -24.02 30.51
C LYS A 209 7.92 -24.43 31.29
N GLU A 210 8.88 -23.54 31.39
CA GLU A 210 10.08 -23.68 32.22
C GLU A 210 10.04 -22.68 33.35
N LYS A 211 10.37 -23.16 34.57
CA LYS A 211 10.53 -22.27 35.72
C LYS A 211 11.91 -21.64 35.66
N TYR A 212 11.98 -20.39 36.00
CA TYR A 212 13.23 -19.67 36.21
C TYR A 212 13.06 -18.70 37.36
N TYR A 213 14.17 -18.24 37.91
CA TYR A 213 14.24 -17.40 39.08
C TYR A 213 15.08 -16.17 38.77
N HIS A 214 14.75 -15.07 39.43
CA HIS A 214 15.56 -13.86 39.51
C HIS A 214 15.73 -13.49 40.96
N VAL A 215 16.92 -13.16 41.37
CA VAL A 215 17.18 -12.49 42.67
C VAL A 215 17.11 -11.01 42.44
N ARG A 216 16.21 -10.34 43.15
CA ARG A 216 16.03 -8.89 43.07
C ARG A 216 16.50 -8.25 44.37
N LEU A 217 17.27 -7.17 44.26
CA LEU A 217 17.70 -6.34 45.35
C LEU A 217 16.92 -5.01 45.27
N ALA A 218 16.18 -4.71 46.34
CA ALA A 218 15.58 -3.39 46.52
C ALA A 218 16.57 -2.51 47.29
N LEU A 219 17.09 -1.50 46.61
CA LEU A 219 18.02 -0.53 47.16
C LEU A 219 17.32 0.83 47.29
N SER A 220 17.82 1.71 48.17
CA SER A 220 17.27 3.06 48.25
C SER A 220 17.47 3.81 46.96
N GLY A 221 16.37 4.00 46.17
CA GLY A 221 16.38 4.72 44.89
C GLY A 221 16.84 3.91 43.66
N ALA A 222 17.07 2.60 43.81
CA ALA A 222 17.44 1.72 42.69
C ALA A 222 16.96 0.28 42.91
N GLU A 223 16.79 -0.47 41.84
CA GLU A 223 16.62 -1.91 41.88
C GLU A 223 17.73 -2.59 41.05
N ALA A 224 18.22 -3.71 41.56
CA ALA A 224 19.09 -4.60 40.78
C ALA A 224 18.43 -5.98 40.65
N ALA A 225 18.62 -6.64 39.55
CA ALA A 225 18.12 -8.00 39.29
C ALA A 225 19.22 -8.87 38.70
N SER A 226 19.25 -10.13 39.12
CA SER A 226 20.15 -11.10 38.50
C SER A 226 19.70 -11.43 37.07
N GLU A 227 20.60 -11.99 36.30
CA GLU A 227 20.22 -12.74 35.10
C GLU A 227 19.29 -13.90 35.45
N ARG A 228 18.71 -14.52 34.40
CA ARG A 228 17.81 -15.67 34.53
C ARG A 228 18.56 -16.87 35.10
N ILE A 229 18.12 -17.40 36.27
CA ILE A 229 18.66 -18.58 36.93
C ILE A 229 17.69 -19.74 36.75
N SER A 230 18.12 -20.85 36.19
CA SER A 230 17.27 -22.02 35.97
C SER A 230 17.13 -22.91 37.21
N ASP A 231 18.14 -22.95 38.06
CA ASP A 231 18.16 -23.76 39.28
C ASP A 231 17.70 -22.93 40.48
N LYS A 232 16.74 -23.49 41.23
CA LYS A 232 16.23 -22.84 42.45
C LYS A 232 17.29 -22.77 43.57
N ALA A 233 18.10 -23.83 43.72
CA ALA A 233 19.13 -23.87 44.74
C ALA A 233 20.22 -22.81 44.53
N GLU A 234 20.59 -22.58 43.27
CA GLU A 234 21.50 -21.51 42.88
C GLU A 234 20.89 -20.12 43.18
N ALA A 235 19.61 -19.92 42.85
CA ALA A 235 18.92 -18.68 43.16
C ALA A 235 18.81 -18.41 44.66
N ASP A 236 18.51 -19.43 45.47
CA ASP A 236 18.41 -19.34 46.92
C ASP A 236 19.81 -19.09 47.55
N ALA A 237 20.88 -19.71 47.05
CA ALA A 237 22.23 -19.46 47.46
C ALA A 237 22.68 -18.03 47.16
N LEU A 238 22.38 -17.53 45.95
CA LEU A 238 22.68 -16.13 45.58
C LEU A 238 21.91 -15.16 46.47
N LYS A 239 20.62 -15.44 46.76
CA LYS A 239 19.81 -14.62 47.67
C LYS A 239 20.46 -14.55 49.04
N THR A 240 20.84 -15.68 49.64
CA THR A 240 21.48 -15.77 50.95
C THR A 240 22.80 -14.97 50.97
N THR A 241 23.60 -15.07 49.93
CA THR A 241 24.85 -14.31 49.78
C THR A 241 24.59 -12.80 49.75
N CYS A 242 23.56 -12.38 49.00
CA CYS A 242 23.16 -10.98 48.90
C CYS A 242 22.64 -10.41 50.27
N GLU A 243 21.89 -11.23 51.01
CA GLU A 243 21.38 -10.83 52.35
C GLU A 243 22.51 -10.68 53.38
N ALA A 244 23.55 -11.49 53.28
CA ALA A 244 24.73 -11.46 54.16
C ALA A 244 25.78 -10.39 53.79
N SER A 245 25.64 -9.76 52.62
CA SER A 245 26.65 -8.85 52.07
C SER A 245 26.13 -7.42 51.92
N LYS A 246 27.05 -6.48 51.79
CA LYS A 246 26.70 -5.10 51.42
C LYS A 246 26.79 -4.92 49.93
N ALA A 247 25.78 -4.28 49.34
CA ALA A 247 25.83 -3.87 47.93
C ALA A 247 26.83 -2.73 47.73
N VAL A 248 27.79 -2.92 46.83
CA VAL A 248 28.81 -1.91 46.52
C VAL A 248 28.68 -1.55 45.02
N CYS A 249 28.50 -0.26 44.75
CA CYS A 249 28.53 0.24 43.39
C CYS A 249 29.98 0.30 42.89
N THR A 250 30.35 -0.56 41.98
CA THR A 250 31.71 -0.65 41.42
C THR A 250 31.93 0.26 40.22
N SER A 251 30.86 0.58 39.47
CA SER A 251 30.95 1.52 38.35
C SER A 251 29.60 2.20 38.12
N LEU A 252 29.64 3.42 37.65
CA LEU A 252 28.46 4.18 37.22
C LEU A 252 28.65 4.64 35.76
N LEU A 253 27.87 4.11 34.88
CA LEU A 253 27.84 4.53 33.46
C LEU A 253 26.63 5.42 33.22
N LYS A 254 26.85 6.61 32.69
CA LYS A 254 25.79 7.52 32.25
C LYS A 254 25.76 7.56 30.75
N GLU A 255 24.68 7.10 30.16
CA GLU A 255 24.44 7.19 28.71
C GLU A 255 23.32 8.18 28.44
N LYS A 256 23.57 9.10 27.51
CA LYS A 256 22.52 9.97 26.97
C LYS A 256 21.82 9.25 25.85
N LYS A 257 20.61 8.76 26.08
CA LYS A 257 19.76 8.14 25.04
C LYS A 257 18.83 9.19 24.49
N THR A 258 18.76 9.25 23.18
CA THR A 258 17.78 10.07 22.44
C THR A 258 16.76 9.16 21.79
N ALA A 259 15.48 9.42 22.02
CA ALA A 259 14.40 8.77 21.29
C ALA A 259 14.03 9.61 20.08
N ALA A 260 14.08 9.01 18.90
CA ALA A 260 13.60 9.68 17.69
C ALA A 260 12.08 9.82 17.75
N PRO A 261 11.49 10.90 17.19
CA PRO A 261 10.05 11.01 17.06
C PRO A 261 9.52 9.89 16.16
N PRO A 262 8.24 9.47 16.34
CA PRO A 262 7.64 8.49 15.46
C PRO A 262 7.62 9.00 14.02
N LYS A 263 7.71 8.07 13.06
CA LYS A 263 7.56 8.38 11.64
C LYS A 263 6.09 8.66 11.31
N LEU A 264 5.85 9.23 10.15
CA LEU A 264 4.50 9.30 9.59
C LEU A 264 3.96 7.89 9.33
N PHE A 265 2.64 7.75 9.27
CA PHE A 265 2.00 6.46 9.08
C PHE A 265 2.10 5.97 7.63
N ASP A 266 2.59 4.75 7.47
CA ASP A 266 2.21 3.85 6.40
C ASP A 266 0.97 3.04 6.83
N LEU A 267 0.40 2.22 5.93
CA LEU A 267 -0.80 1.44 6.26
C LEU A 267 -0.56 0.49 7.43
N THR A 268 0.56 -0.21 7.45
CA THR A 268 0.85 -1.22 8.48
C THR A 268 1.00 -0.59 9.86
N SER A 269 1.74 0.50 9.95
CA SER A 269 1.92 1.23 11.22
C SER A 269 0.62 1.87 11.71
N LEU A 270 -0.22 2.40 10.79
CA LEU A 270 -1.55 2.89 11.13
C LEU A 270 -2.44 1.77 11.69
N GLN A 271 -2.47 0.61 11.04
CA GLN A 271 -3.25 -0.56 11.49
C GLN A 271 -2.80 -1.05 12.86
N ARG A 272 -1.49 -1.12 13.10
CA ARG A 272 -0.94 -1.53 14.40
C ARG A 272 -1.31 -0.55 15.51
N GLU A 273 -1.22 0.74 15.25
CA GLU A 273 -1.53 1.76 16.24
C GLU A 273 -3.04 1.84 16.51
N ALA A 274 -3.88 1.75 15.48
CA ALA A 274 -5.33 1.67 15.62
C ALA A 274 -5.77 0.42 16.40
N ASN A 275 -5.12 -0.71 16.18
CA ASN A 275 -5.38 -1.92 16.97
C ASN A 275 -4.95 -1.73 18.43
N ARG A 276 -3.77 -1.15 18.69
CA ARG A 276 -3.27 -0.91 20.03
C ARG A 276 -4.16 0.03 20.85
N LEU A 277 -4.66 1.11 20.22
CA LEU A 277 -5.44 2.14 20.90
C LEU A 277 -6.94 1.84 20.99
N PHE A 278 -7.50 1.25 19.93
CA PHE A 278 -8.94 1.12 19.74
C PHE A 278 -9.41 -0.33 19.56
N GLY A 279 -8.51 -1.30 19.49
CA GLY A 279 -8.83 -2.70 19.22
C GLY A 279 -9.32 -2.97 17.79
N TYR A 280 -9.15 -2.05 16.86
CA TYR A 280 -9.59 -2.23 15.47
C TYR A 280 -8.80 -3.31 14.77
N THR A 281 -9.49 -4.12 13.96
CA THR A 281 -8.83 -5.05 13.05
C THR A 281 -8.13 -4.30 11.92
N ALA A 282 -7.16 -4.95 11.28
CA ALA A 282 -6.50 -4.39 10.11
C ALA A 282 -7.49 -4.00 9.00
N LYS A 283 -8.54 -4.85 8.79
CA LYS A 283 -9.61 -4.57 7.82
C LYS A 283 -10.42 -3.34 8.20
N GLN A 284 -10.90 -3.25 9.44
CA GLN A 284 -11.66 -2.08 9.90
C GLN A 284 -10.87 -0.78 9.75
N THR A 285 -9.59 -0.80 10.11
CA THR A 285 -8.72 0.38 9.95
C THR A 285 -8.60 0.79 8.49
N LEU A 286 -8.39 -0.19 7.59
CA LEU A 286 -8.31 0.10 6.16
C LEU A 286 -9.63 0.61 5.60
N ASP A 287 -10.76 0.01 5.96
CA ASP A 287 -12.09 0.43 5.48
C ASP A 287 -12.40 1.87 5.91
N LEU A 288 -12.09 2.24 7.15
CA LEU A 288 -12.25 3.61 7.66
C LEU A 288 -11.31 4.59 6.96
N ALA A 289 -10.04 4.24 6.80
CA ALA A 289 -9.08 5.07 6.09
C ALA A 289 -9.46 5.26 4.61
N GLN A 290 -9.97 4.22 3.97
CA GLN A 290 -10.48 4.27 2.60
C GLN A 290 -11.70 5.21 2.50
N ALA A 291 -12.65 5.13 3.43
CA ALA A 291 -13.81 6.02 3.45
C ALA A 291 -13.41 7.50 3.65
N LEU A 292 -12.40 7.77 4.47
CA LEU A 292 -11.84 9.13 4.64
C LEU A 292 -11.14 9.61 3.37
N TYR A 293 -10.39 8.74 2.69
CA TYR A 293 -9.75 9.05 1.41
C TYR A 293 -10.79 9.40 0.33
N GLU A 294 -11.86 8.62 0.21
CA GLU A 294 -12.93 8.87 -0.76
C GLU A 294 -13.64 10.21 -0.52
N LYS A 295 -13.70 10.65 0.75
CA LYS A 295 -14.17 11.99 1.14
C LYS A 295 -13.10 13.07 1.00
N ARG A 296 -11.92 12.76 0.51
CA ARG A 296 -10.76 13.65 0.37
C ARG A 296 -10.23 14.23 1.69
N LEU A 297 -10.44 13.55 2.81
CA LEU A 297 -10.02 14.00 4.14
C LEU A 297 -8.67 13.40 4.56
N LEU A 298 -8.28 12.33 3.89
CA LEU A 298 -7.04 11.60 4.11
C LEU A 298 -6.37 11.34 2.77
N THR A 299 -5.05 11.24 2.75
CA THR A 299 -4.30 10.78 1.56
C THR A 299 -4.48 9.29 1.34
N TYR A 300 -4.01 8.76 0.21
CA TYR A 300 -4.24 7.36 -0.17
C TYR A 300 -3.71 6.39 0.89
N PRO A 301 -4.56 5.52 1.46
CA PRO A 301 -4.18 4.75 2.64
C PRO A 301 -3.32 3.50 2.35
N ARG A 302 -3.28 3.01 1.10
CA ARG A 302 -2.48 1.84 0.76
C ARG A 302 -1.10 2.24 0.32
N THR A 303 -0.28 2.65 1.26
CA THR A 303 1.11 3.05 1.06
C THR A 303 2.02 2.31 2.03
N ASP A 304 3.22 2.05 1.60
CA ASP A 304 4.32 1.49 2.41
C ASP A 304 5.34 2.57 2.82
N SER A 305 5.14 3.81 2.36
CA SER A 305 6.01 4.93 2.70
C SER A 305 5.60 5.62 3.99
N SER A 306 6.61 5.93 4.80
CA SER A 306 6.48 6.78 6.01
C SER A 306 7.05 8.19 5.76
N TYR A 307 7.20 8.61 4.49
CA TYR A 307 7.77 9.88 4.09
C TYR A 307 6.83 10.61 3.13
N LEU A 308 6.98 11.93 3.08
CA LEU A 308 6.35 12.80 2.09
C LEU A 308 7.35 13.11 0.97
N THR A 309 6.86 13.55 -0.18
CA THR A 309 7.70 14.08 -1.26
C THR A 309 8.22 15.48 -0.92
N ASP A 310 9.33 15.86 -1.52
CA ASP A 310 10.04 17.11 -1.17
C ASP A 310 9.21 18.36 -1.50
N ASP A 311 8.27 18.27 -2.46
CA ASP A 311 7.33 19.34 -2.85
C ASP A 311 6.19 19.57 -1.85
N MET A 312 5.96 18.65 -0.90
CA MET A 312 4.86 18.74 0.06
C MET A 312 5.17 19.56 1.32
N GLY A 313 6.29 20.27 1.36
CA GLY A 313 6.71 21.04 2.53
C GLY A 313 5.67 22.06 3.00
N ASP A 314 5.22 22.90 2.09
CA ASP A 314 4.23 23.97 2.38
C ASP A 314 2.85 23.39 2.74
N THR A 315 2.44 22.35 2.04
CA THR A 315 1.19 21.61 2.33
C THR A 315 1.23 21.02 3.73
N ALA A 316 2.32 20.35 4.12
CA ALA A 316 2.47 19.78 5.45
C ALA A 316 2.44 20.86 6.57
N ALA A 317 3.11 21.99 6.35
CA ALA A 317 3.08 23.11 7.30
C ALA A 317 1.66 23.70 7.42
N GLY A 318 0.95 23.86 6.31
CA GLY A 318 -0.43 24.29 6.24
C GLY A 318 -1.38 23.37 7.01
N ILE A 319 -1.24 22.07 6.84
CA ILE A 319 -2.03 21.05 7.57
C ILE A 319 -1.79 21.16 9.08
N ILE A 320 -0.54 21.29 9.52
CA ILE A 320 -0.23 21.45 10.95
C ILE A 320 -0.91 22.70 11.50
N LYS A 321 -0.82 23.83 10.83
CA LYS A 321 -1.48 25.07 11.22
C LYS A 321 -3.01 24.88 11.31
N LEU A 322 -3.61 24.20 10.35
CA LEU A 322 -5.03 23.86 10.35
C LEU A 322 -5.41 23.02 11.58
N LEU A 323 -4.63 21.98 11.89
CA LEU A 323 -4.86 21.09 13.03
C LEU A 323 -4.75 21.84 14.35
N CYS A 324 -3.76 22.74 14.50
CA CYS A 324 -3.62 23.59 15.68
C CYS A 324 -4.83 24.51 15.93
N GLY A 325 -5.47 24.95 14.87
CA GLY A 325 -6.70 25.76 14.98
C GLY A 325 -7.98 24.97 15.27
N LYS A 326 -7.97 23.65 14.99
CA LYS A 326 -9.18 22.81 15.07
C LYS A 326 -9.25 21.95 16.33
N PHE A 327 -8.13 21.43 16.80
CA PHE A 327 -8.10 20.49 17.92
C PHE A 327 -7.67 21.17 19.21
N SER A 328 -8.51 21.11 20.24
CA SER A 328 -8.28 21.75 21.54
C SER A 328 -6.96 21.30 22.20
N PHE A 329 -6.54 20.04 22.02
CA PHE A 329 -5.28 19.53 22.55
C PHE A 329 -4.04 20.14 21.86
N MET A 330 -4.19 20.74 20.71
CA MET A 330 -3.15 21.45 19.95
C MET A 330 -3.27 22.98 20.07
N ALA A 331 -4.37 23.49 20.59
CA ALA A 331 -4.62 24.94 20.69
C ALA A 331 -3.55 25.62 21.58
N GLY A 332 -3.06 26.77 21.13
CA GLY A 332 -2.06 27.55 21.83
C GLY A 332 -0.64 26.97 21.81
N LYS A 333 -0.42 25.88 21.09
CA LYS A 333 0.93 25.32 20.87
C LYS A 333 1.49 25.86 19.57
N ASP A 334 2.70 26.40 19.65
CA ASP A 334 3.45 26.76 18.44
C ASP A 334 4.29 25.56 18.01
N PHE A 335 3.90 24.94 16.90
CA PHE A 335 4.62 23.85 16.29
C PHE A 335 5.41 24.36 15.09
N THR A 336 6.71 24.50 15.24
CA THR A 336 7.62 24.66 14.10
C THR A 336 7.99 23.28 13.60
N PRO A 337 7.43 22.83 12.47
CA PRO A 337 7.66 21.47 11.98
C PRO A 337 9.09 21.30 11.47
N GLU A 338 9.80 20.28 11.95
CA GLU A 338 11.08 19.85 11.39
C GLU A 338 10.85 19.01 10.12
N LEU A 339 10.42 19.64 9.04
CA LEU A 339 10.02 18.99 7.81
C LEU A 339 11.13 18.16 7.17
N GLY A 340 12.40 18.53 7.32
CA GLY A 340 13.54 17.79 6.78
C GLY A 340 13.66 16.34 7.28
N LYS A 341 12.98 15.99 8.38
CA LYS A 341 12.94 14.61 8.89
C LYS A 341 11.90 13.73 8.21
N VAL A 342 10.89 14.34 7.59
CA VAL A 342 9.75 13.64 6.98
C VAL A 342 9.69 13.80 5.46
N LEU A 343 10.38 14.78 4.87
CA LEU A 343 10.47 14.97 3.43
C LEU A 343 11.62 14.14 2.86
N ASN A 344 11.32 13.25 1.94
CA ASN A 344 12.32 12.46 1.21
C ASN A 344 11.69 11.74 0.03
N SER A 345 11.68 12.38 -1.14
CA SER A 345 11.11 11.81 -2.38
C SER A 345 11.74 10.46 -2.79
N LYS A 346 13.01 10.21 -2.43
CA LYS A 346 13.68 8.94 -2.74
C LYS A 346 13.16 7.75 -1.94
N LYS A 347 12.47 8.02 -0.82
CA LYS A 347 11.84 7.00 0.04
C LYS A 347 10.33 6.92 -0.13
N VAL A 348 9.79 7.59 -1.12
CA VAL A 348 8.41 7.47 -1.56
C VAL A 348 8.42 6.58 -2.79
N SER A 349 7.64 5.48 -2.74
CA SER A 349 7.42 4.58 -3.87
C SER A 349 6.29 5.12 -4.76
N ASP A 350 5.17 4.44 -4.80
CA ASP A 350 3.99 4.82 -5.59
C ASP A 350 3.18 5.93 -4.90
N HIS A 351 3.15 5.92 -3.56
CA HIS A 351 2.41 6.87 -2.72
C HIS A 351 3.23 7.29 -1.51
N HIS A 352 3.05 8.55 -1.09
CA HIS A 352 3.64 9.08 0.14
C HIS A 352 2.87 8.61 1.39
N ALA A 353 3.36 8.96 2.58
CA ALA A 353 2.76 8.62 3.87
C ALA A 353 1.31 9.09 4.01
N ILE A 354 0.57 8.41 4.89
CA ILE A 354 -0.82 8.75 5.20
C ILE A 354 -0.84 10.00 6.08
N ILE A 355 -1.43 11.06 5.57
CA ILE A 355 -1.66 12.32 6.30
C ILE A 355 -3.07 12.86 6.04
N PRO A 356 -3.61 13.70 6.91
CA PRO A 356 -4.81 14.48 6.62
C PRO A 356 -4.61 15.38 5.39
N THR A 357 -5.68 15.83 4.79
CA THR A 357 -5.66 16.82 3.70
C THR A 357 -6.12 18.20 4.20
N MET A 358 -5.95 19.22 3.38
CA MET A 358 -6.46 20.56 3.67
C MET A 358 -8.00 20.63 3.72
N GLU A 359 -8.69 19.66 3.10
CA GLU A 359 -10.17 19.54 3.12
C GLU A 359 -10.73 19.23 4.52
N LEU A 360 -9.88 18.82 5.46
CA LEU A 360 -10.25 18.66 6.86
C LEU A 360 -10.86 19.95 7.46
N SER A 361 -10.63 21.10 6.82
CA SER A 361 -11.28 22.37 7.18
C SER A 361 -12.80 22.33 7.03
N LEU A 362 -13.34 21.48 6.17
CA LEU A 362 -14.76 21.35 5.85
C LEU A 362 -15.52 20.41 6.80
N ILE A 363 -14.82 19.66 7.65
CA ILE A 363 -15.47 18.81 8.63
C ILE A 363 -15.87 19.66 9.83
N HIS A 364 -17.16 19.91 9.96
CA HIS A 364 -17.76 20.26 11.24
C HIS A 364 -17.81 18.99 12.09
N ILE A 365 -16.82 18.84 12.92
CA ILE A 365 -16.78 17.79 13.95
C ILE A 365 -17.63 18.23 15.14
#